data_c754a05681ed8cfc9c0183920819321e
#
_entry.id   c754a05681ed8cfc9c0183920819321e
#
_cell.length_a   1.000
_cell.length_b   1.000
_cell.length_c   1.000
_cell.angle_alpha   90.00
_cell.angle_beta   90.00
_cell.angle_gamma   90.00
#
_symmetry.space_group_name_H-M   'P 1'
#
loop_
_entity.id
_entity.type
_entity.pdbx_description
1 polymer ?
#
loop_
_entity_poly.entity_id
_entity_poly.type
_entity_poly.pdbx_seq_one_letter_code
_entity_poly.pdbx_strand_id
1 'polypeptide(L)'
;MVAKQKILIVDDDNNIAELISLYLTKECYETMIVNDGEEALKVFDTFKPQLILLDLMLPGIDGYQVCREIRAKSNTPIIMLSAKGEVFDKVLGLELGADDYIIKPFDSKELVARVKAVLRRYQPVKPAEPSAPAAKIVEYPDLVINQTNYSVLYQGKPVDMPPKELELLYFLASSPNQVFTREQLLDHIWGYEYIGDTRTVDVHIKRLREKIGDHPSWSLTTVWGIGYKFDVKG
;
A
#
# COMPACT_ATOMS: atom_id res chain seq x y z
N MET A 1 7.58 -17.68 -21.90
CA MET A 1 8.09 -17.54 -20.51
C MET A 1 7.31 -16.43 -19.84
N VAL A 2 6.75 -16.66 -18.67
CA VAL A 2 6.11 -15.59 -17.89
C VAL A 2 7.21 -14.67 -17.39
N ALA A 3 7.11 -13.37 -17.66
CA ALA A 3 8.09 -12.39 -17.16
C ALA A 3 8.09 -12.43 -15.62
N LYS A 4 9.27 -12.49 -15.02
CA LYS A 4 9.41 -12.44 -13.58
C LYS A 4 9.02 -11.03 -13.07
N GLN A 5 8.38 -10.96 -11.91
CA GLN A 5 8.11 -9.68 -11.28
C GLN A 5 9.41 -9.12 -10.69
N LYS A 6 9.61 -7.82 -10.90
CA LYS A 6 10.82 -7.08 -10.54
C LYS A 6 10.67 -6.41 -9.20
N ILE A 7 11.61 -6.60 -8.31
CA ILE A 7 11.65 -5.97 -6.98
C ILE A 7 12.94 -5.19 -6.83
N LEU A 8 12.83 -3.91 -6.55
CA LEU A 8 13.96 -3.05 -6.20
C LEU A 8 14.19 -3.11 -4.70
N ILE A 9 15.41 -3.43 -4.30
CA ILE A 9 15.85 -3.47 -2.90
C ILE A 9 16.79 -2.30 -2.69
N VAL A 10 16.45 -1.40 -1.78
CA VAL A 10 17.21 -0.21 -1.45
C VAL A 10 17.60 -0.30 0.02
N ASP A 11 18.85 -0.62 0.29
CA ASP A 11 19.37 -0.84 1.65
C ASP A 11 20.90 -0.60 1.62
N ASP A 12 21.43 0.20 2.53
CA ASP A 12 22.87 0.51 2.61
C ASP A 12 23.68 -0.65 3.21
N ASP A 13 23.03 -1.57 3.93
CA ASP A 13 23.67 -2.82 4.38
C ASP A 13 23.58 -3.90 3.30
N ASN A 14 24.70 -4.11 2.61
CA ASN A 14 24.81 -5.14 1.56
C ASN A 14 24.43 -6.54 2.05
N ASN A 15 24.72 -6.91 3.30
CA ASN A 15 24.41 -8.24 3.80
C ASN A 15 22.91 -8.44 3.94
N ILE A 16 22.19 -7.40 4.40
CA ILE A 16 20.73 -7.42 4.49
C ILE A 16 20.13 -7.44 3.08
N ALA A 17 20.59 -6.59 2.18
CA ALA A 17 20.10 -6.51 0.80
C ALA A 17 20.29 -7.84 0.04
N GLU A 18 21.47 -8.46 0.15
CA GLU A 18 21.77 -9.75 -0.47
C GLU A 18 20.91 -10.88 0.14
N LEU A 19 20.71 -10.87 1.45
CA LEU A 19 19.86 -11.83 2.12
C LEU A 19 18.39 -11.74 1.65
N ILE A 20 17.87 -10.53 1.56
CA ILE A 20 16.53 -10.25 1.01
C ILE A 20 16.45 -10.76 -0.45
N SER A 21 17.43 -10.39 -1.27
CA SER A 21 17.51 -10.80 -2.67
C SER A 21 17.52 -12.32 -2.82
N LEU A 22 18.28 -13.04 -1.98
CA LEU A 22 18.33 -14.49 -1.98
C LEU A 22 16.95 -15.12 -1.70
N TYR A 23 16.23 -14.63 -0.71
CA TYR A 23 14.89 -15.12 -0.40
C TYR A 23 13.89 -14.85 -1.52
N LEU A 24 13.91 -13.65 -2.08
CA LEU A 24 12.99 -13.27 -3.16
C LEU A 24 13.31 -14.00 -4.48
N THR A 25 14.57 -14.23 -4.78
CA THR A 25 14.98 -14.99 -5.97
C THR A 25 14.55 -16.46 -5.88
N LYS A 26 14.58 -17.08 -4.69
CA LYS A 26 14.00 -18.42 -4.46
C LYS A 26 12.50 -18.48 -4.74
N GLU A 27 11.80 -17.36 -4.57
CA GLU A 27 10.37 -17.21 -4.87
C GLU A 27 10.13 -16.76 -6.32
N CYS A 28 11.14 -16.90 -7.18
CA CYS A 28 11.09 -16.58 -8.61
C CYS A 28 10.92 -15.08 -8.95
N TYR A 29 11.23 -14.16 -8.05
CA TYR A 29 11.32 -12.74 -8.36
C TYR A 29 12.65 -12.38 -9.04
N GLU A 30 12.65 -11.32 -9.83
CA GLU A 30 13.85 -10.66 -10.34
C GLU A 30 14.17 -9.48 -9.39
N THR A 31 15.35 -9.47 -8.81
CA THR A 31 15.73 -8.45 -7.83
C THR A 31 16.87 -7.58 -8.34
N MET A 32 16.84 -6.30 -7.98
CA MET A 32 17.94 -5.37 -8.16
C MET A 32 18.23 -4.70 -6.83
N ILE A 33 19.50 -4.64 -6.44
CA ILE A 33 19.98 -4.02 -5.20
C ILE A 33 20.61 -2.69 -5.55
N VAL A 34 20.31 -1.66 -4.76
CA VAL A 34 20.99 -0.36 -4.74
C VAL A 34 21.20 0.06 -3.29
N ASN A 35 22.29 0.80 -3.02
CA ASN A 35 22.72 1.07 -1.66
C ASN A 35 22.56 2.52 -1.22
N ASP A 36 22.03 3.37 -2.08
CA ASP A 36 21.73 4.76 -1.76
C ASP A 36 20.46 5.25 -2.44
N GLY A 37 19.89 6.33 -1.90
CA GLY A 37 18.61 6.83 -2.36
C GLY A 37 18.67 7.53 -3.73
N GLU A 38 19.79 8.17 -4.08
CA GLU A 38 19.92 8.82 -5.39
C GLU A 38 20.01 7.80 -6.52
N GLU A 39 20.74 6.71 -6.29
CA GLU A 39 20.82 5.60 -7.22
C GLU A 39 19.45 4.92 -7.35
N ALA A 40 18.72 4.76 -6.24
CA ALA A 40 17.36 4.18 -6.25
C ALA A 40 16.42 4.94 -7.19
N LEU A 41 16.45 6.27 -7.17
CA LEU A 41 15.62 7.10 -8.05
C LEU A 41 15.98 6.94 -9.53
N LYS A 42 17.28 6.83 -9.86
CA LYS A 42 17.76 6.61 -11.23
C LYS A 42 17.38 5.21 -11.74
N VAL A 43 17.61 4.20 -10.88
CA VAL A 43 17.34 2.80 -11.22
C VAL A 43 15.84 2.55 -11.33
N PHE A 44 15.01 3.21 -10.52
CA PHE A 44 13.56 3.10 -10.58
C PHE A 44 13.01 3.32 -12.01
N ASP A 45 13.46 4.37 -12.68
CA ASP A 45 12.96 4.74 -14.01
C ASP A 45 13.39 3.75 -15.12
N THR A 46 14.53 3.08 -14.94
CA THR A 46 15.08 2.12 -15.92
C THR A 46 14.66 0.68 -15.65
N PHE A 47 14.71 0.24 -14.40
CA PHE A 47 14.37 -1.11 -13.99
C PHE A 47 12.85 -1.36 -13.97
N LYS A 48 12.04 -0.33 -13.69
CA LYS A 48 10.58 -0.37 -13.61
C LYS A 48 10.08 -1.47 -12.67
N PRO A 49 10.42 -1.41 -11.38
CA PRO A 49 10.02 -2.43 -10.42
C PRO A 49 8.51 -2.46 -10.21
N GLN A 50 7.98 -3.63 -9.88
CA GLN A 50 6.60 -3.81 -9.43
C GLN A 50 6.44 -3.67 -7.91
N LEU A 51 7.54 -3.64 -7.16
CA LEU A 51 7.58 -3.40 -5.73
C LEU A 51 8.96 -2.89 -5.33
N ILE A 52 9.00 -2.03 -4.31
CA ILE A 52 10.23 -1.51 -3.73
C ILE A 52 10.28 -1.91 -2.25
N LEU A 53 11.39 -2.49 -1.83
CA LEU A 53 11.77 -2.61 -0.43
C LEU A 53 12.74 -1.48 -0.13
N LEU A 54 12.42 -0.60 0.81
CA LEU A 54 13.12 0.67 1.00
C LEU A 54 13.53 0.84 2.46
N ASP A 55 14.83 0.85 2.71
CA ASP A 55 15.34 1.26 4.02
C ASP A 55 15.11 2.74 4.25
N LEU A 56 14.80 3.08 5.49
CA LEU A 56 14.64 4.46 5.92
C LEU A 56 16.00 5.15 6.16
N MET A 57 17.00 4.40 6.61
CA MET A 57 18.29 4.92 7.06
C MET A 57 19.34 4.86 5.94
N LEU A 58 19.05 5.52 4.82
CA LEU A 58 20.00 5.57 3.70
C LEU A 58 20.99 6.72 3.82
N PRO A 59 22.22 6.58 3.30
CA PRO A 59 23.16 7.68 3.18
C PRO A 59 22.70 8.70 2.12
N GLY A 60 22.98 9.97 2.32
CA GLY A 60 22.60 11.04 1.40
C GLY A 60 21.13 11.41 1.56
N ILE A 61 20.29 11.04 0.61
CA ILE A 61 18.83 11.21 0.74
C ILE A 61 18.22 10.02 1.46
N ASP A 62 17.44 10.30 2.50
CA ASP A 62 16.80 9.26 3.31
C ASP A 62 15.66 8.54 2.59
N GLY A 63 15.24 7.39 3.13
CA GLY A 63 14.15 6.60 2.54
C GLY A 63 12.81 7.34 2.50
N TYR A 64 12.58 8.29 3.39
CA TYR A 64 11.36 9.10 3.36
C TYR A 64 11.33 10.04 2.14
N GLN A 65 12.47 10.65 1.81
CA GLN A 65 12.58 11.49 0.63
C GLN A 65 12.45 10.65 -0.65
N VAL A 66 13.13 9.50 -0.72
CA VAL A 66 12.99 8.56 -1.85
C VAL A 66 11.52 8.17 -2.06
N CYS A 67 10.81 7.81 -0.99
CA CYS A 67 9.39 7.48 -1.04
C CYS A 67 8.56 8.64 -1.61
N ARG A 68 8.77 9.86 -1.13
CA ARG A 68 8.07 11.07 -1.62
C ARG A 68 8.29 11.30 -3.11
N GLU A 69 9.54 11.20 -3.57
CA GLU A 69 9.88 11.44 -4.98
C GLU A 69 9.31 10.36 -5.90
N ILE A 70 9.29 9.11 -5.46
CA ILE A 70 8.64 8.03 -6.22
C ILE A 70 7.12 8.24 -6.23
N ARG A 71 6.50 8.61 -5.12
CA ARG A 71 5.06 8.86 -5.04
C ARG A 71 4.61 10.04 -5.89
N ALA A 72 5.46 11.03 -6.10
CA ALA A 72 5.16 12.14 -7.00
C ALA A 72 4.99 11.72 -8.47
N LYS A 73 5.50 10.56 -8.85
CA LYS A 73 5.49 10.08 -10.25
C LYS A 73 4.93 8.67 -10.44
N SER A 74 4.70 7.90 -9.36
CA SER A 74 4.28 6.49 -9.47
C SER A 74 3.56 5.98 -8.23
N ASN A 75 2.63 5.05 -8.44
CA ASN A 75 1.98 4.24 -7.41
C ASN A 75 2.62 2.87 -7.22
N THR A 76 3.83 2.65 -7.70
CA THR A 76 4.56 1.40 -7.43
C THR A 76 4.59 1.13 -5.93
N PRO A 77 4.17 -0.06 -5.45
CA PRO A 77 4.12 -0.36 -4.04
C PRO A 77 5.48 -0.25 -3.37
N ILE A 78 5.48 0.33 -2.18
CA ILE A 78 6.67 0.52 -1.33
C ILE A 78 6.43 -0.13 0.02
N ILE A 79 7.29 -1.06 0.40
CA ILE A 79 7.38 -1.59 1.76
C ILE A 79 8.62 -0.95 2.40
N MET A 80 8.43 -0.22 3.48
CA MET A 80 9.54 0.37 4.21
C MET A 80 10.18 -0.65 5.16
N LEU A 81 11.51 -0.64 5.22
CA LEU A 81 12.32 -1.40 6.17
C LEU A 81 12.91 -0.43 7.18
N SER A 82 12.89 -0.75 8.48
CA SER A 82 13.47 0.12 9.49
C SER A 82 14.01 -0.63 10.69
N ALA A 83 15.15 -0.19 11.20
CA ALA A 83 15.69 -0.65 12.48
C ALA A 83 14.96 0.00 13.69
N LYS A 84 14.19 1.07 13.46
CA LYS A 84 13.47 1.79 14.52
C LYS A 84 12.04 1.30 14.62
N GLY A 85 11.74 0.71 15.78
CA GLY A 85 10.38 0.26 16.12
C GLY A 85 9.47 1.36 16.69
N GLU A 86 9.87 2.65 16.63
CA GLU A 86 9.06 3.72 17.18
C GLU A 86 7.80 3.93 16.35
N VAL A 87 6.67 4.11 17.05
CA VAL A 87 5.36 4.35 16.43
C VAL A 87 5.40 5.56 15.49
N PHE A 88 6.21 6.57 15.82
CA PHE A 88 6.35 7.78 15.03
C PHE A 88 6.94 7.50 13.64
N ASP A 89 7.99 6.66 13.53
CA ASP A 89 8.62 6.33 12.24
C ASP A 89 7.67 5.54 11.32
N LYS A 90 6.86 4.66 11.91
CA LYS A 90 5.84 3.91 11.16
C LYS A 90 4.75 4.83 10.62
N VAL A 91 4.23 5.71 11.47
CA VAL A 91 3.18 6.67 11.08
C VAL A 91 3.70 7.59 9.99
N LEU A 92 4.91 8.15 10.15
CA LEU A 92 5.51 9.02 9.16
C LEU A 92 5.75 8.32 7.81
N GLY A 93 6.28 7.09 7.82
CA GLY A 93 6.48 6.30 6.59
C GLY A 93 5.18 6.04 5.85
N LEU A 94 4.13 5.68 6.57
CA LEU A 94 2.81 5.48 6.01
C LEU A 94 2.19 6.82 5.55
N GLU A 95 2.37 7.92 6.27
CA GLU A 95 1.95 9.26 5.85
C GLU A 95 2.60 9.72 4.54
N LEU A 96 3.81 9.27 4.27
CA LEU A 96 4.54 9.59 3.04
C LEU A 96 4.20 8.70 1.85
N GLY A 97 3.38 7.66 2.02
CA GLY A 97 2.90 6.85 0.90
C GLY A 97 3.32 5.40 0.90
N ALA A 98 4.00 4.90 1.92
CA ALA A 98 4.30 3.47 2.02
C ALA A 98 3.02 2.63 2.10
N ASP A 99 3.06 1.44 1.51
CA ASP A 99 1.95 0.47 1.52
C ASP A 99 2.02 -0.47 2.70
N ASP A 100 3.24 -0.74 3.19
CA ASP A 100 3.51 -1.57 4.37
C ASP A 100 4.84 -1.17 5.01
N TYR A 101 5.11 -1.73 6.20
CA TYR A 101 6.27 -1.43 7.01
C TYR A 101 6.77 -2.70 7.70
N ILE A 102 8.08 -2.96 7.65
CA ILE A 102 8.73 -4.10 8.28
C ILE A 102 9.84 -3.61 9.22
N ILE A 103 9.85 -4.13 10.43
CA ILE A 103 10.89 -3.81 11.42
C ILE A 103 12.07 -4.77 11.27
N LYS A 104 13.29 -4.24 11.23
CA LYS A 104 14.53 -5.00 11.32
C LYS A 104 14.84 -5.30 12.82
N PRO A 105 15.29 -6.51 13.18
CA PRO A 105 15.42 -7.70 12.34
C PRO A 105 14.06 -8.36 12.05
N PHE A 106 13.88 -8.88 10.85
CA PHE A 106 12.65 -9.53 10.39
C PHE A 106 12.87 -11.01 10.08
N ASP A 107 11.82 -11.78 10.19
CA ASP A 107 11.80 -13.17 9.70
C ASP A 107 11.66 -13.19 8.17
N SER A 108 12.42 -14.07 7.52
CA SER A 108 12.40 -14.21 6.06
C SER A 108 11.03 -14.60 5.51
N LYS A 109 10.29 -15.42 6.23
CA LYS A 109 8.93 -15.84 5.84
C LYS A 109 7.95 -14.69 5.96
N GLU A 110 8.11 -13.83 6.99
CA GLU A 110 7.32 -12.62 7.13
C GLU A 110 7.54 -11.67 5.95
N LEU A 111 8.80 -11.37 5.62
CA LEU A 111 9.15 -10.52 4.49
C LEU A 111 8.54 -11.04 3.19
N VAL A 112 8.74 -12.32 2.88
CA VAL A 112 8.20 -12.96 1.67
C VAL A 112 6.67 -12.93 1.64
N ALA A 113 6.02 -13.20 2.77
CA ALA A 113 4.56 -13.16 2.87
C ALA A 113 4.01 -11.76 2.61
N ARG A 114 4.63 -10.72 3.15
CA ARG A 114 4.25 -9.32 2.91
C ARG A 114 4.47 -8.89 1.46
N VAL A 115 5.61 -9.23 0.86
CA VAL A 115 5.89 -8.98 -0.56
C VAL A 115 4.82 -9.64 -1.45
N LYS A 116 4.51 -10.92 -1.21
CA LYS A 116 3.45 -11.63 -1.94
C LYS A 116 2.08 -10.98 -1.76
N ALA A 117 1.74 -10.60 -0.53
CA ALA A 117 0.48 -9.97 -0.21
C ALA A 117 0.33 -8.61 -0.93
N VAL A 118 1.38 -7.80 -0.92
CA VAL A 118 1.40 -6.51 -1.63
C VAL A 118 1.31 -6.74 -3.14
N LEU A 119 2.19 -7.54 -3.74
CA LEU A 119 2.21 -7.79 -5.20
C LEU A 119 0.91 -8.40 -5.74
N ARG A 120 0.26 -9.28 -4.99
CA ARG A 120 -1.04 -9.88 -5.39
C ARG A 120 -2.10 -8.81 -5.64
N ARG A 121 -2.06 -7.71 -4.94
CA ARG A 121 -3.01 -6.59 -5.07
C ARG A 121 -2.76 -5.75 -6.31
N TYR A 122 -1.50 -5.73 -6.78
CA TYR A 122 -1.07 -4.98 -7.96
C TYR A 122 -1.09 -5.78 -9.26
N GLN A 123 -1.42 -7.08 -9.22
CA GLN A 123 -1.57 -7.85 -10.45
C GLN A 123 -2.88 -7.45 -11.15
N PRO A 124 -2.83 -7.05 -12.43
CA PRO A 124 -4.05 -6.97 -13.21
C PRO A 124 -4.70 -8.37 -13.16
N VAL A 125 -5.94 -8.42 -12.70
CA VAL A 125 -6.73 -9.67 -12.73
C VAL A 125 -6.72 -10.16 -14.16
N LYS A 126 -6.02 -11.29 -14.44
CA LYS A 126 -6.17 -11.98 -15.72
C LYS A 126 -7.67 -12.23 -15.91
N PRO A 127 -8.23 -11.94 -17.09
CA PRO A 127 -9.61 -12.32 -17.35
C PRO A 127 -9.68 -13.85 -17.19
N ALA A 128 -10.28 -14.32 -16.13
CA ALA A 128 -10.74 -15.68 -16.04
C ALA A 128 -11.85 -15.85 -17.09
N GLU A 129 -11.80 -16.94 -17.85
CA GLU A 129 -12.85 -17.32 -18.80
C GLU A 129 -14.25 -17.28 -18.12
N PRO A 130 -15.35 -17.10 -18.87
CA PRO A 130 -16.58 -16.47 -18.39
C PRO A 130 -17.40 -17.34 -17.45
N SER A 131 -17.10 -17.26 -16.18
CA SER A 131 -18.09 -17.23 -15.12
C SER A 131 -17.83 -15.93 -14.37
N ALA A 132 -18.43 -14.85 -14.81
CA ALA A 132 -18.20 -13.52 -14.30
C ALA A 132 -18.49 -13.48 -12.79
N PRO A 133 -17.47 -13.28 -11.90
CA PRO A 133 -17.79 -12.77 -10.58
C PRO A 133 -18.37 -11.37 -10.79
N ALA A 134 -19.49 -11.08 -10.13
CA ALA A 134 -20.12 -9.77 -10.17
C ALA A 134 -19.04 -8.69 -9.97
N ALA A 135 -18.99 -7.73 -10.89
CA ALA A 135 -18.01 -6.65 -10.82
C ALA A 135 -18.11 -5.99 -9.44
N LYS A 136 -17.01 -5.97 -8.71
CA LYS A 136 -16.95 -5.34 -7.38
C LYS A 136 -16.92 -3.83 -7.53
N ILE A 137 -18.05 -3.24 -7.86
CA ILE A 137 -18.23 -1.82 -8.07
C ILE A 137 -19.21 -1.31 -7.00
N VAL A 138 -18.88 -0.18 -6.42
CA VAL A 138 -19.76 0.58 -5.52
C VAL A 138 -19.90 1.99 -6.08
N GLU A 139 -21.13 2.44 -6.20
CA GLU A 139 -21.47 3.74 -6.78
C GLU A 139 -22.29 4.58 -5.80
N TYR A 140 -21.86 5.81 -5.62
CA TYR A 140 -22.56 6.86 -4.88
C TYR A 140 -22.56 8.14 -5.72
N PRO A 141 -23.38 9.14 -5.39
CA PRO A 141 -23.31 10.42 -6.08
C PRO A 141 -21.86 10.94 -6.12
N ASP A 142 -21.37 11.23 -7.34
CA ASP A 142 -20.03 11.69 -7.63
C ASP A 142 -18.87 10.75 -7.25
N LEU A 143 -19.13 9.52 -6.82
CA LEU A 143 -18.09 8.55 -6.45
C LEU A 143 -18.36 7.18 -7.05
N VAL A 144 -17.43 6.67 -7.85
CA VAL A 144 -17.44 5.30 -8.37
C VAL A 144 -16.15 4.61 -7.94
N ILE A 145 -16.28 3.51 -7.22
CA ILE A 145 -15.16 2.70 -6.73
C ILE A 145 -15.23 1.35 -7.41
N ASN A 146 -14.23 1.02 -8.19
CA ASN A 146 -14.12 -0.28 -8.86
C ASN A 146 -12.91 -1.04 -8.34
N GLN A 147 -13.16 -2.01 -7.44
CA GLN A 147 -12.12 -2.85 -6.87
C GLN A 147 -11.57 -3.86 -7.88
N THR A 148 -12.34 -4.20 -8.93
CA THR A 148 -11.91 -5.19 -9.92
C THR A 148 -10.75 -4.69 -10.77
N ASN A 149 -10.81 -3.41 -11.18
CA ASN A 149 -9.76 -2.78 -11.99
C ASN A 149 -8.93 -1.74 -11.23
N TYR A 150 -9.10 -1.66 -9.92
CA TYR A 150 -8.40 -0.72 -9.04
C TYR A 150 -8.51 0.74 -9.50
N SER A 151 -9.73 1.20 -9.81
CA SER A 151 -9.98 2.58 -10.22
C SER A 151 -11.02 3.26 -9.35
N VAL A 152 -10.83 4.55 -9.13
CA VAL A 152 -11.77 5.44 -8.43
C VAL A 152 -12.03 6.65 -9.31
N LEU A 153 -13.31 6.97 -9.50
CA LEU A 153 -13.73 8.23 -10.09
C LEU A 153 -14.41 9.07 -9.02
N TYR A 154 -14.00 10.31 -8.88
CA TYR A 154 -14.64 11.30 -8.03
C TYR A 154 -14.99 12.56 -8.84
N GLN A 155 -16.25 12.95 -8.82
CA GLN A 155 -16.78 14.03 -9.66
C GLN A 155 -16.43 13.84 -11.15
N GLY A 156 -16.52 12.60 -11.63
CA GLY A 156 -16.22 12.22 -13.02
C GLY A 156 -14.73 12.22 -13.38
N LYS A 157 -13.83 12.53 -12.44
CA LYS A 157 -12.39 12.55 -12.68
C LYS A 157 -11.72 11.33 -12.03
N PRO A 158 -10.72 10.71 -12.67
CA PRO A 158 -9.95 9.64 -12.06
C PRO A 158 -9.15 10.19 -10.88
N VAL A 159 -9.26 9.50 -9.73
CA VAL A 159 -8.46 9.77 -8.54
C VAL A 159 -7.40 8.71 -8.42
N ASP A 160 -6.16 9.15 -8.38
CA ASP A 160 -5.02 8.26 -8.16
C ASP A 160 -4.96 7.81 -6.71
N MET A 161 -5.13 6.50 -6.50
CA MET A 161 -5.32 5.93 -5.18
C MET A 161 -4.49 4.65 -5.02
N PRO A 162 -3.51 4.64 -4.08
CA PRO A 162 -2.79 3.43 -3.74
C PRO A 162 -3.74 2.29 -3.37
N PRO A 163 -3.40 1.03 -3.67
CA PRO A 163 -4.32 -0.10 -3.45
C PRO A 163 -4.88 -0.22 -2.06
N LYS A 164 -4.09 0.04 -1.01
CA LYS A 164 -4.58 -0.03 0.37
C LYS A 164 -5.63 1.03 0.68
N GLU A 165 -5.49 2.20 0.11
CA GLU A 165 -6.49 3.26 0.23
C GLU A 165 -7.76 2.87 -0.51
N LEU A 166 -7.64 2.33 -1.73
CA LEU A 166 -8.79 1.86 -2.52
C LEU A 166 -9.49 0.69 -1.83
N GLU A 167 -8.75 -0.31 -1.35
CA GLU A 167 -9.30 -1.46 -0.62
C GLU A 167 -10.08 -1.00 0.63
N LEU A 168 -9.48 -0.08 1.41
CA LEU A 168 -10.13 0.48 2.59
C LEU A 168 -11.39 1.26 2.25
N LEU A 169 -11.32 2.13 1.23
CA LEU A 169 -12.48 2.88 0.77
C LEU A 169 -13.58 1.97 0.25
N TYR A 170 -13.24 0.98 -0.59
CA TYR A 170 -14.19 0.01 -1.11
C TYR A 170 -14.85 -0.79 0.02
N PHE A 171 -14.08 -1.27 0.98
CA PHE A 171 -14.59 -2.05 2.11
C PHE A 171 -15.61 -1.26 2.94
N LEU A 172 -15.26 -0.02 3.29
CA LEU A 172 -16.16 0.86 4.04
C LEU A 172 -17.40 1.23 3.23
N ALA A 173 -17.24 1.58 1.95
CA ALA A 173 -18.33 1.96 1.06
C ALA A 173 -19.27 0.78 0.70
N SER A 174 -18.76 -0.45 0.71
CA SER A 174 -19.56 -1.67 0.50
C SER A 174 -20.47 -2.02 1.69
N SER A 175 -20.24 -1.38 2.84
CA SER A 175 -21.02 -1.58 4.06
C SER A 175 -21.44 -0.23 4.65
N PRO A 176 -22.30 0.54 3.95
CA PRO A 176 -22.65 1.89 4.35
C PRO A 176 -23.32 1.90 5.74
N ASN A 177 -23.03 2.94 6.50
CA ASN A 177 -23.53 3.18 7.86
C ASN A 177 -23.08 2.15 8.92
N GLN A 178 -22.30 1.13 8.53
CA GLN A 178 -21.71 0.19 9.47
C GLN A 178 -20.42 0.74 10.06
N VAL A 179 -20.28 0.67 11.38
CA VAL A 179 -19.07 1.07 12.10
C VAL A 179 -18.12 -0.12 12.17
N PHE A 180 -16.86 0.11 11.81
CA PHE A 180 -15.79 -0.86 11.96
C PHE A 180 -14.74 -0.34 12.91
N THR A 181 -14.24 -1.20 13.81
CA THR A 181 -13.12 -0.83 14.69
C THR A 181 -11.82 -0.75 13.88
N ARG A 182 -10.81 -0.09 14.46
CA ARG A 182 -9.49 -0.02 13.83
C ARG A 182 -8.88 -1.39 13.62
N GLU A 183 -9.04 -2.29 14.59
CA GLU A 183 -8.58 -3.68 14.53
C GLU A 183 -9.27 -4.42 13.39
N GLN A 184 -10.59 -4.34 13.28
CA GLN A 184 -11.35 -4.98 12.20
C GLN A 184 -10.90 -4.49 10.82
N LEU A 185 -10.67 -3.18 10.66
CA LEU A 185 -10.18 -2.61 9.41
C LEU A 185 -8.75 -3.06 9.11
N LEU A 186 -7.91 -3.11 10.14
CA LEU A 186 -6.54 -3.60 10.01
C LEU A 186 -6.53 -5.06 9.53
N ASP A 187 -7.28 -5.93 10.20
CA ASP A 187 -7.36 -7.35 9.88
C ASP A 187 -7.89 -7.58 8.45
N HIS A 188 -8.95 -6.86 8.04
CA HIS A 188 -9.54 -7.03 6.72
C HIS A 188 -8.65 -6.52 5.58
N ILE A 189 -7.97 -5.38 5.79
CA ILE A 189 -7.24 -4.71 4.72
C ILE A 189 -5.77 -5.13 4.70
N TRP A 190 -5.14 -5.33 5.85
CA TRP A 190 -3.73 -5.73 5.95
C TRP A 190 -3.54 -7.21 6.25
N GLY A 191 -4.55 -7.88 6.80
CA GLY A 191 -4.55 -9.31 7.11
C GLY A 191 -4.32 -9.60 8.59
N TYR A 192 -4.79 -10.77 9.03
CA TYR A 192 -4.77 -11.21 10.44
C TYR A 192 -3.35 -11.36 11.02
N GLU A 193 -2.35 -11.57 10.16
CA GLU A 193 -0.94 -11.68 10.57
C GLU A 193 -0.20 -10.33 10.57
N TYR A 194 -0.91 -9.23 10.37
CA TYR A 194 -0.30 -7.91 10.37
C TYR A 194 0.02 -7.47 11.79
N ILE A 195 1.30 -7.51 12.18
CA ILE A 195 1.83 -7.08 13.48
C ILE A 195 2.07 -5.56 13.49
N GLY A 196 1.18 -4.77 12.87
CA GLY A 196 1.28 -3.33 12.80
C GLY A 196 0.37 -2.60 13.80
N ASP A 197 0.61 -1.29 13.98
CA ASP A 197 -0.22 -0.43 14.81
C ASP A 197 -1.55 -0.13 14.12
N THR A 198 -2.65 -0.11 14.87
CA THR A 198 -3.99 0.28 14.40
C THR A 198 -4.03 1.72 13.86
N ARG A 199 -3.07 2.58 14.23
CA ARG A 199 -2.88 3.93 13.67
C ARG A 199 -2.62 3.95 12.17
N THR A 200 -2.16 2.82 11.60
CA THR A 200 -2.08 2.66 10.13
C THR A 200 -3.41 2.98 9.45
N VAL A 201 -4.51 2.56 10.05
CA VAL A 201 -5.87 2.85 9.54
C VAL A 201 -6.14 4.36 9.56
N ASP A 202 -5.79 5.04 10.66
CA ASP A 202 -6.04 6.48 10.82
C ASP A 202 -5.34 7.30 9.72
N VAL A 203 -4.10 6.92 9.39
CA VAL A 203 -3.32 7.57 8.33
C VAL A 203 -3.99 7.40 6.96
N HIS A 204 -4.44 6.19 6.62
CA HIS A 204 -5.10 5.94 5.34
C HIS A 204 -6.46 6.62 5.25
N ILE A 205 -7.23 6.69 6.34
CA ILE A 205 -8.49 7.47 6.40
C ILE A 205 -8.23 8.96 6.17
N LYS A 206 -7.18 9.52 6.78
CA LYS A 206 -6.80 10.93 6.56
C LYS A 206 -6.53 11.20 5.08
N ARG A 207 -5.74 10.36 4.41
CA ARG A 207 -5.42 10.49 2.98
C ARG A 207 -6.64 10.34 2.09
N LEU A 208 -7.52 9.40 2.40
CA LEU A 208 -8.79 9.24 1.69
C LEU A 208 -9.60 10.53 1.74
N ARG A 209 -9.74 11.14 2.93
CA ARG A 209 -10.45 12.42 3.09
C ARG A 209 -9.80 13.56 2.31
N GLU A 210 -8.49 13.59 2.23
CA GLU A 210 -7.76 14.59 1.43
C GLU A 210 -8.02 14.44 -0.08
N LYS A 211 -8.25 13.20 -0.56
CA LYS A 211 -8.46 12.90 -1.99
C LYS A 211 -9.91 13.04 -2.44
N ILE A 212 -10.87 12.60 -1.63
CA ILE A 212 -12.29 12.59 -2.03
C ILE A 212 -13.17 13.59 -1.26
N GLY A 213 -12.62 14.24 -0.21
CA GLY A 213 -13.33 15.23 0.59
C GLY A 213 -14.63 14.70 1.23
N ASP A 214 -15.45 15.63 1.73
CA ASP A 214 -16.80 15.35 2.20
C ASP A 214 -17.83 15.68 1.11
N HIS A 215 -18.79 14.77 0.90
CA HIS A 215 -19.89 14.97 -0.04
C HIS A 215 -21.22 15.19 0.73
N PRO A 216 -22.18 15.98 0.20
CA PRO A 216 -23.47 16.16 0.86
C PRO A 216 -24.23 14.88 1.18
N SER A 217 -24.13 13.87 0.29
CA SER A 217 -24.86 12.59 0.40
C SER A 217 -24.07 11.50 1.13
N TRP A 218 -22.77 11.62 1.32
CA TRP A 218 -21.94 10.62 2.01
C TRP A 218 -20.68 11.24 2.59
N SER A 219 -20.06 10.57 3.56
CA SER A 219 -18.77 10.99 4.13
C SER A 219 -18.05 9.82 4.83
N LEU A 220 -16.72 9.92 4.93
CA LEU A 220 -15.93 9.04 5.79
C LEU A 220 -15.95 9.60 7.22
N THR A 221 -16.74 9.01 8.10
CA THR A 221 -16.99 9.53 9.46
C THR A 221 -16.19 8.77 10.50
N THR A 222 -15.59 9.53 11.45
CA THR A 222 -14.96 8.97 12.64
C THR A 222 -16.01 8.75 13.73
N VAL A 223 -16.05 7.54 14.28
CA VAL A 223 -16.82 7.23 15.49
C VAL A 223 -15.82 7.20 16.64
N TRP A 224 -15.84 8.29 17.44
CA TRP A 224 -14.85 8.52 18.49
C TRP A 224 -14.76 7.35 19.46
N GLY A 225 -13.55 6.93 19.77
CA GLY A 225 -13.28 5.80 20.67
C GLY A 225 -13.51 4.41 20.05
N ILE A 226 -14.08 4.31 18.82
CA ILE A 226 -14.40 3.04 18.17
C ILE A 226 -13.62 2.86 16.87
N GLY A 227 -13.90 3.69 15.85
CA GLY A 227 -13.31 3.49 14.52
C GLY A 227 -13.93 4.37 13.45
N TYR A 228 -14.28 3.78 12.32
CA TYR A 228 -14.69 4.49 11.11
C TYR A 228 -15.91 3.86 10.44
N LYS A 229 -16.66 4.67 9.71
CA LYS A 229 -17.76 4.25 8.82
C LYS A 229 -17.80 5.09 7.56
N PHE A 230 -18.36 4.53 6.51
CA PHE A 230 -18.84 5.29 5.36
C PHE A 230 -20.30 5.66 5.63
N ASP A 231 -20.55 6.93 5.93
CA ASP A 231 -21.85 7.44 6.33
C ASP A 231 -22.61 7.90 5.08
N VAL A 232 -23.75 7.32 4.83
CA VAL A 232 -24.65 7.72 3.74
C VAL A 232 -25.82 8.44 4.38
N LYS A 233 -25.98 9.70 4.01
CA LYS A 233 -27.07 10.56 4.45
C LYS A 233 -28.28 10.28 3.56
N GLY A 234 -29.36 9.82 4.16
CA GLY A 234 -30.66 9.61 3.49
C GLY A 234 -31.35 10.92 3.13
#